data_4110108989c7e552d69c3a133ca62f73
#
_entry.id   4110108989c7e552d69c3a133ca62f73
#
_cell.length_a   1.000
_cell.length_b   1.000
_cell.length_c   1.000
_cell.angle_alpha   90.00
_cell.angle_beta   90.00
_cell.angle_gamma   90.00
#
_symmetry.space_group_name_H-M   'P 1'
#
loop_
_entity.id
_entity.type
_entity.pdbx_description
1 polymer ?
#
loop_
_entity_poly.entity_id
_entity_poly.type
_entity_poly.pdbx_seq_one_letter_code
_entity_poly.pdbx_strand_id
1 'polypeptide(L)'
;MTKNLTKSIISVLFLLLSINFSNAEQKKNQENIKENLDRSADPSVPAELGGNGFKEIAKDLGYTTYNFTKEDLYFFGDPRAVKGGTLRHITSRFPATLRTLGQNSNYVENSTIEGLCYESLISTHPLNLDFIPVLATHWKISDDKMQFWFRIDPRARFSDGMPVTADDVVATWDLLMDETILEPSSQLVYGKFERPVAESKYIVSVKCEQLNWRNLLYFGGMSILPSHILNDLDGTDYLEEYQWKMLPGSGSYIIYENDIVNQESFTLTRRTDYWAANDPTSKYTSNFDKIKFIVVKDNQPLEFEKFKKG
;
A
#
# COMPACT_ATOMS: atom_id res chain seq x y z
N MET A 1 -36.97 22.33 35.16
CA MET A 1 -36.59 21.06 34.51
C MET A 1 -36.63 21.09 32.95
N THR A 2 -37.43 21.90 32.33
CA THR A 2 -37.63 21.93 30.84
C THR A 2 -36.48 22.53 30.03
N LYS A 3 -35.69 23.47 30.58
CA LYS A 3 -34.58 24.14 29.82
C LYS A 3 -33.37 23.25 29.57
N ASN A 4 -33.12 22.24 30.38
CA ASN A 4 -31.97 21.32 30.22
C ASN A 4 -32.25 20.20 29.21
N LEU A 5 -33.52 19.80 29.09
CA LEU A 5 -33.93 18.79 28.10
C LEU A 5 -33.81 19.30 26.68
N THR A 6 -34.17 20.57 26.44
CA THR A 6 -34.10 21.19 25.10
C THR A 6 -32.66 21.38 24.63
N LYS A 7 -31.71 21.73 25.50
CA LYS A 7 -30.28 21.82 25.16
C LYS A 7 -29.68 20.46 24.81
N SER A 8 -30.06 19.40 25.53
CA SER A 8 -29.58 18.04 25.26
C SER A 8 -30.08 17.49 23.92
N ILE A 9 -31.35 17.75 23.57
CA ILE A 9 -31.96 17.35 22.31
C ILE A 9 -31.32 18.09 21.13
N ILE A 10 -31.06 19.38 21.26
CA ILE A 10 -30.39 20.20 20.23
C ILE A 10 -28.95 19.72 20.00
N SER A 11 -28.20 19.38 21.06
CA SER A 11 -26.84 18.84 20.93
C SER A 11 -26.81 17.48 20.23
N VAL A 12 -27.76 16.60 20.52
CA VAL A 12 -27.88 15.29 19.87
C VAL A 12 -28.28 15.44 18.39
N LEU A 13 -29.19 16.38 18.09
CA LEU A 13 -29.58 16.67 16.71
C LEU A 13 -28.40 17.26 15.89
N PHE A 14 -27.58 18.14 16.50
CA PHE A 14 -26.38 18.69 15.84
C PHE A 14 -25.33 17.60 15.59
N LEU A 15 -25.15 16.66 16.53
CA LEU A 15 -24.23 15.53 16.36
C LEU A 15 -24.70 14.57 15.26
N LEU A 16 -26.01 14.27 15.22
CA LEU A 16 -26.59 13.43 14.16
C LEU A 16 -26.54 14.08 12.78
N LEU A 17 -26.73 15.39 12.72
CA LEU A 17 -26.60 16.17 11.47
C LEU A 17 -25.14 16.21 11.00
N SER A 18 -24.16 16.39 11.88
CA SER A 18 -22.73 16.38 11.50
C SER A 18 -22.27 14.97 11.04
N ILE A 19 -22.73 13.89 11.65
CA ILE A 19 -22.44 12.53 11.23
C ILE A 19 -23.08 12.23 9.85
N ASN A 20 -24.31 12.66 9.62
CA ASN A 20 -24.98 12.49 8.32
C ASN A 20 -24.32 13.34 7.23
N PHE A 21 -23.83 14.54 7.54
CA PHE A 21 -23.11 15.40 6.59
C PHE A 21 -21.76 14.78 6.22
N SER A 22 -21.00 14.29 7.20
CA SER A 22 -19.73 13.57 6.98
C SER A 22 -19.91 12.31 6.13
N ASN A 23 -20.96 11.52 6.42
CA ASN A 23 -21.27 10.32 5.64
C ASN A 23 -21.74 10.64 4.21
N ALA A 24 -22.48 11.73 4.01
CA ALA A 24 -22.91 12.17 2.69
C ALA A 24 -21.76 12.72 1.85
N GLU A 25 -20.83 13.43 2.49
CA GLU A 25 -19.62 13.97 1.85
C GLU A 25 -18.62 12.86 1.50
N GLN A 26 -18.44 11.89 2.38
CA GLN A 26 -17.65 10.68 2.09
C GLN A 26 -18.27 9.86 0.95
N LYS A 27 -19.60 9.69 0.93
CA LYS A 27 -20.31 8.98 -0.13
C LYS A 27 -20.22 9.73 -1.46
N LYS A 28 -20.34 11.07 -1.45
CA LYS A 28 -20.20 11.92 -2.63
C LYS A 28 -18.76 11.93 -3.16
N ASN A 29 -17.75 11.92 -2.27
CA ASN A 29 -16.35 11.78 -2.66
C ASN A 29 -16.07 10.38 -3.23
N GLN A 30 -16.63 9.31 -2.67
CA GLN A 30 -16.53 7.95 -3.21
C GLN A 30 -17.25 7.80 -4.57
N GLU A 31 -18.39 8.47 -4.76
CA GLU A 31 -19.12 8.46 -6.04
C GLU A 31 -18.36 9.31 -7.09
N ASN A 32 -17.80 10.46 -6.74
CA ASN A 32 -16.96 11.27 -7.63
C ASN A 32 -15.64 10.55 -8.00
N ILE A 33 -15.04 9.79 -7.08
CA ILE A 33 -13.88 8.94 -7.36
C ILE A 33 -14.25 7.80 -8.32
N LYS A 34 -15.46 7.25 -8.23
CA LYS A 34 -15.94 6.20 -9.15
C LYS A 34 -16.20 6.69 -10.57
N GLU A 35 -16.66 7.93 -10.74
CA GLU A 35 -16.98 8.50 -12.06
C GLU A 35 -15.76 8.94 -12.87
N ASN A 36 -14.61 9.23 -12.22
CA ASN A 36 -13.42 9.80 -12.88
C ASN A 36 -12.18 8.86 -12.93
N LEU A 37 -12.30 7.60 -12.57
CA LEU A 37 -11.18 6.66 -12.65
C LEU A 37 -11.03 6.12 -14.09
N ASP A 38 -10.48 6.95 -14.98
CA ASP A 38 -9.85 6.42 -16.19
C ASP A 38 -8.60 5.62 -15.78
N ARG A 39 -8.76 4.29 -15.73
CA ARG A 39 -7.69 3.33 -15.40
C ARG A 39 -6.86 2.96 -16.62
N SER A 40 -6.99 3.68 -17.71
CA SER A 40 -6.14 3.52 -18.88
C SER A 40 -4.78 4.16 -18.67
N ALA A 41 -3.79 3.73 -19.45
CA ALA A 41 -2.55 4.47 -19.54
C ALA A 41 -2.81 5.86 -20.11
N ASP A 42 -2.06 6.85 -19.65
CA ASP A 42 -2.07 8.19 -20.21
C ASP A 42 -1.81 8.10 -21.73
N PRO A 43 -2.75 8.52 -22.58
CA PRO A 43 -2.61 8.37 -24.03
C PRO A 43 -1.45 9.21 -24.62
N SER A 44 -0.92 10.16 -23.86
CA SER A 44 0.25 10.94 -24.26
C SER A 44 1.57 10.19 -24.10
N VAL A 45 1.57 9.07 -23.36
CA VAL A 45 2.77 8.25 -23.12
C VAL A 45 2.86 7.16 -24.22
N PRO A 46 3.90 7.20 -25.05
CA PRO A 46 4.09 6.18 -26.10
C PRO A 46 4.38 4.79 -25.51
N ALA A 47 4.16 3.76 -26.32
CA ALA A 47 4.35 2.36 -25.91
C ALA A 47 5.76 2.10 -25.37
N GLU A 48 6.81 2.57 -26.04
CA GLU A 48 8.22 2.41 -25.68
C GLU A 48 8.57 3.09 -24.34
N LEU A 49 7.77 4.04 -23.90
CA LEU A 49 7.87 4.72 -22.61
C LEU A 49 6.90 4.18 -21.56
N GLY A 50 6.38 2.96 -21.76
CA GLY A 50 5.52 2.25 -20.81
C GLY A 50 4.02 2.50 -20.97
N GLY A 51 3.60 3.25 -22.00
CA GLY A 51 2.20 3.54 -22.31
C GLY A 51 1.45 2.35 -22.88
N ASN A 52 0.31 2.64 -23.55
CA ASN A 52 -0.49 1.63 -24.21
C ASN A 52 0.31 0.92 -25.32
N GLY A 53 0.16 -0.41 -25.42
CA GLY A 53 0.91 -1.22 -26.37
C GLY A 53 2.31 -1.67 -25.91
N PHE A 54 2.72 -1.30 -24.68
CA PHE A 54 4.03 -1.72 -24.16
C PHE A 54 4.21 -3.24 -24.14
N LYS A 55 3.18 -3.98 -23.75
CA LYS A 55 3.24 -5.45 -23.61
C LYS A 55 3.67 -6.14 -24.91
N GLU A 56 3.24 -5.63 -26.05
CA GLU A 56 3.49 -6.17 -27.37
C GLU A 56 4.96 -6.01 -27.78
N ILE A 57 5.63 -4.97 -27.31
CA ILE A 57 7.03 -4.63 -27.67
C ILE A 57 8.01 -4.88 -26.51
N ALA A 58 7.52 -5.24 -25.32
CA ALA A 58 8.34 -5.38 -24.10
C ALA A 58 9.55 -6.31 -24.32
N LYS A 59 9.34 -7.45 -24.97
CA LYS A 59 10.41 -8.42 -25.26
C LYS A 59 11.49 -7.85 -26.16
N ASP A 60 11.11 -7.10 -27.18
CA ASP A 60 12.05 -6.47 -28.12
C ASP A 60 12.85 -5.36 -27.45
N LEU A 61 12.29 -4.72 -26.42
CA LEU A 61 12.97 -3.75 -25.56
C LEU A 61 13.82 -4.40 -24.44
N GLY A 62 13.86 -5.75 -24.38
CA GLY A 62 14.61 -6.50 -23.39
C GLY A 62 13.95 -6.65 -22.04
N TYR A 63 12.65 -6.37 -21.93
CA TYR A 63 11.88 -6.57 -20.71
C TYR A 63 11.35 -7.99 -20.60
N THR A 64 11.23 -8.47 -19.37
CA THR A 64 10.65 -9.76 -19.01
C THR A 64 9.48 -9.57 -18.03
N THR A 65 8.66 -10.60 -17.89
CA THR A 65 7.59 -10.72 -16.91
C THR A 65 7.39 -12.18 -16.52
N TYR A 66 6.69 -12.43 -15.43
CA TYR A 66 6.26 -13.79 -15.08
C TYR A 66 4.91 -14.10 -15.73
N ASN A 67 4.80 -15.29 -16.31
CA ASN A 67 3.56 -15.78 -16.89
C ASN A 67 2.94 -16.83 -15.98
N PHE A 68 1.90 -16.43 -15.24
CA PHE A 68 1.21 -17.33 -14.31
C PHE A 68 0.54 -18.51 -15.04
N THR A 69 0.76 -19.72 -14.54
CA THR A 69 0.02 -20.92 -14.91
C THR A 69 -1.30 -20.99 -14.11
N LYS A 70 -2.18 -21.94 -14.46
CA LYS A 70 -3.39 -22.16 -13.67
C LYS A 70 -3.05 -22.68 -12.27
N GLU A 71 -2.04 -23.50 -12.16
CA GLU A 71 -1.54 -24.05 -10.91
C GLU A 71 -1.01 -22.96 -10.00
N ASP A 72 -0.24 -22.01 -10.52
CA ASP A 72 0.26 -20.86 -9.77
C ASP A 72 -0.88 -20.06 -9.14
N LEU A 73 -1.96 -19.82 -9.88
CA LEU A 73 -3.07 -18.99 -9.40
C LEU A 73 -3.82 -19.60 -8.20
N TYR A 74 -3.83 -20.93 -8.04
CA TYR A 74 -4.42 -21.58 -6.87
C TYR A 74 -3.67 -21.27 -5.56
N PHE A 75 -2.38 -20.91 -5.64
CA PHE A 75 -1.61 -20.55 -4.44
C PHE A 75 -1.92 -19.14 -3.94
N PHE A 76 -2.38 -18.25 -4.83
CA PHE A 76 -2.75 -16.89 -4.43
C PHE A 76 -4.14 -16.84 -3.82
N GLY A 77 -5.08 -17.65 -4.28
CA GLY A 77 -6.40 -17.69 -3.68
C GLY A 77 -7.30 -18.79 -4.24
N ASP A 78 -8.12 -19.36 -3.38
CA ASP A 78 -9.07 -20.39 -3.76
C ASP A 78 -10.31 -19.75 -4.44
N PRO A 79 -10.70 -20.17 -5.64
CA PRO A 79 -11.91 -19.67 -6.32
C PRO A 79 -13.21 -19.83 -5.51
N ARG A 80 -13.22 -20.71 -4.51
CA ARG A 80 -14.35 -20.92 -3.58
C ARG A 80 -14.37 -19.91 -2.44
N ALA A 81 -13.33 -19.09 -2.28
CA ALA A 81 -13.26 -18.12 -1.21
C ALA A 81 -14.42 -17.12 -1.28
N VAL A 82 -15.04 -16.86 -0.15
CA VAL A 82 -16.15 -15.92 -0.01
C VAL A 82 -15.65 -14.66 0.69
N LYS A 83 -15.94 -13.51 0.09
CA LYS A 83 -15.58 -12.21 0.68
C LYS A 83 -16.62 -11.81 1.73
N GLY A 84 -16.14 -11.29 2.87
CA GLY A 84 -17.01 -10.77 3.93
C GLY A 84 -16.44 -10.97 5.32
N GLY A 85 -17.13 -10.41 6.31
CA GLY A 85 -16.86 -10.61 7.72
C GLY A 85 -15.64 -9.85 8.25
N THR A 86 -15.37 -10.07 9.54
CA THR A 86 -14.28 -9.42 10.27
C THR A 86 -13.35 -10.47 10.86
N LEU A 87 -12.07 -10.41 10.49
CA LEU A 87 -11.01 -11.12 11.19
C LEU A 87 -10.61 -10.29 12.43
N ARG A 88 -10.63 -10.90 13.63
CA ARG A 88 -10.14 -10.26 14.84
C ARG A 88 -8.77 -10.85 15.19
N HIS A 89 -7.79 -9.98 15.31
CA HIS A 89 -6.44 -10.33 15.72
C HIS A 89 -6.16 -9.70 17.08
N ILE A 90 -5.64 -10.49 18.02
CA ILE A 90 -5.27 -10.01 19.34
C ILE A 90 -3.78 -9.72 19.33
N THR A 91 -3.40 -8.54 19.82
CA THR A 91 -2.00 -8.14 20.01
C THR A 91 -1.74 -7.71 21.44
N SER A 92 -0.52 -7.95 21.94
CA SER A 92 -0.14 -7.61 23.31
C SER A 92 0.13 -6.12 23.53
N ARG A 93 0.32 -5.36 22.45
CA ARG A 93 0.63 -3.93 22.53
C ARG A 93 0.04 -3.15 21.35
N PHE A 94 -0.22 -1.88 21.59
CA PHE A 94 -0.51 -0.94 20.51
C PHE A 94 0.83 -0.49 19.90
N PRO A 95 0.97 -0.46 18.56
CA PRO A 95 2.21 -0.02 17.92
C PRO A 95 2.50 1.44 18.27
N ALA A 96 3.76 1.84 18.27
CA ALA A 96 4.16 3.22 18.58
C ALA A 96 3.74 4.21 17.48
N THR A 97 3.53 3.70 16.28
CA THR A 97 3.06 4.45 15.10
C THR A 97 2.33 3.49 14.16
N LEU A 98 1.51 4.00 13.26
CA LEU A 98 0.93 3.22 12.15
C LEU A 98 1.73 3.39 10.84
N ARG A 99 2.77 4.25 10.84
CA ARG A 99 3.69 4.39 9.70
C ARG A 99 4.39 3.06 9.40
N THR A 100 4.73 2.86 8.14
CA THR A 100 5.49 1.68 7.68
C THR A 100 6.98 1.95 7.54
N LEU A 101 7.39 3.21 7.56
CA LEU A 101 8.78 3.65 7.48
C LEU A 101 9.11 4.60 8.63
N GLY A 102 10.41 4.77 8.88
CA GLY A 102 10.97 5.70 9.85
C GLY A 102 10.98 5.17 11.29
N GLN A 103 11.32 6.05 12.22
CA GLN A 103 11.48 5.71 13.62
C GLN A 103 10.25 4.99 14.20
N ASN A 104 10.48 3.90 14.95
CA ASN A 104 9.46 3.12 15.64
C ASN A 104 8.44 2.39 14.72
N SER A 105 8.73 2.20 13.43
CA SER A 105 7.86 1.47 12.50
C SER A 105 8.14 -0.05 12.41
N ASN A 106 9.00 -0.60 13.24
CA ASN A 106 9.48 -1.99 13.16
C ASN A 106 8.68 -3.02 13.99
N TYR A 107 7.39 -2.76 14.23
CA TYR A 107 6.51 -3.73 14.88
C TYR A 107 5.85 -4.67 13.86
N VAL A 108 5.42 -5.83 14.32
CA VAL A 108 4.71 -6.83 13.49
C VAL A 108 3.44 -6.23 12.86
N GLU A 109 2.75 -5.38 13.61
CA GLU A 109 1.56 -4.68 13.14
C GLU A 109 1.88 -3.75 11.97
N ASN A 110 3.01 -3.02 12.02
CA ASN A 110 3.45 -2.15 10.93
C ASN A 110 3.77 -2.95 9.66
N SER A 111 4.43 -4.12 9.79
CA SER A 111 4.68 -5.01 8.64
C SER A 111 3.38 -5.57 8.05
N THR A 112 2.36 -5.82 8.89
CA THR A 112 1.04 -6.24 8.41
C THR A 112 0.33 -5.11 7.68
N ILE A 113 0.41 -3.88 8.20
CA ILE A 113 -0.13 -2.68 7.55
C ILE A 113 0.57 -2.48 6.22
N GLU A 114 1.91 -2.55 6.19
CA GLU A 114 2.70 -2.43 4.97
C GLU A 114 2.23 -3.41 3.90
N GLY A 115 2.22 -4.71 4.21
CA GLY A 115 1.88 -5.76 3.24
C GLY A 115 0.42 -5.77 2.76
N LEU A 116 -0.50 -5.08 3.45
CA LEU A 116 -1.91 -5.02 3.09
C LEU A 116 -2.33 -3.69 2.48
N CYS A 117 -1.67 -2.61 2.85
CA CYS A 117 -2.05 -1.25 2.45
C CYS A 117 -1.16 -0.66 1.35
N TYR A 118 0.08 -1.15 1.22
CA TYR A 118 1.05 -0.68 0.22
C TYR A 118 1.54 -1.84 -0.63
N GLU A 119 1.96 -1.54 -1.84
CA GLU A 119 2.48 -2.53 -2.76
C GLU A 119 3.89 -2.15 -3.22
N SER A 120 4.69 -3.17 -3.50
CA SER A 120 6.03 -3.03 -4.08
C SER A 120 5.99 -3.16 -5.60
N LEU A 121 7.12 -2.91 -6.27
CA LEU A 121 7.21 -3.07 -7.72
C LEU A 121 7.06 -4.53 -8.16
N ILE A 122 7.80 -5.43 -7.52
CA ILE A 122 7.76 -6.87 -7.75
C ILE A 122 7.76 -7.63 -6.42
N SER A 123 7.37 -8.89 -6.46
CA SER A 123 7.45 -9.81 -5.33
C SER A 123 8.10 -11.11 -5.76
N THR A 124 8.16 -12.09 -4.85
CA THR A 124 8.64 -13.44 -5.15
C THR A 124 7.49 -14.44 -5.10
N HIS A 125 7.48 -15.34 -6.05
CA HIS A 125 6.53 -16.43 -6.07
C HIS A 125 6.77 -17.36 -4.87
N PRO A 126 5.74 -17.73 -4.07
CA PRO A 126 5.93 -18.42 -2.80
C PRO A 126 6.49 -19.84 -2.91
N LEU A 127 6.44 -20.47 -4.09
CA LEU A 127 6.91 -21.82 -4.29
C LEU A 127 8.28 -21.92 -4.99
N ASN A 128 8.42 -21.24 -6.14
CA ASN A 128 9.61 -21.36 -6.97
C ASN A 128 10.60 -20.21 -6.79
N LEU A 129 10.22 -19.18 -6.02
CA LEU A 129 11.01 -17.99 -5.71
C LEU A 129 11.35 -17.12 -6.94
N ASP A 130 10.70 -17.34 -8.08
CA ASP A 130 10.80 -16.45 -9.23
C ASP A 130 10.20 -15.08 -8.92
N PHE A 131 10.69 -14.04 -9.59
CA PHE A 131 10.09 -12.70 -9.47
C PHE A 131 8.74 -12.66 -10.17
N ILE A 132 7.76 -12.08 -9.49
CA ILE A 132 6.40 -11.92 -9.98
C ILE A 132 5.99 -10.44 -10.00
N PRO A 133 5.15 -10.03 -10.96
CA PRO A 133 4.65 -8.66 -11.05
C PRO A 133 3.72 -8.31 -9.87
N VAL A 134 3.87 -7.06 -9.39
CA VAL A 134 2.94 -6.40 -8.47
C VAL A 134 2.59 -5.04 -9.09
N LEU A 135 3.15 -3.90 -8.63
CA LEU A 135 2.97 -2.61 -9.32
C LEU A 135 3.69 -2.58 -10.67
N ALA A 136 4.85 -3.24 -10.78
CA ALA A 136 5.55 -3.35 -12.05
C ALA A 136 5.10 -4.60 -12.81
N THR A 137 4.59 -4.43 -14.02
CA THR A 137 4.16 -5.52 -14.91
C THR A 137 5.33 -6.21 -15.61
N HIS A 138 6.42 -5.47 -15.87
CA HIS A 138 7.61 -5.95 -16.54
C HIS A 138 8.85 -5.31 -15.91
N TRP A 139 9.97 -6.00 -16.01
CA TRP A 139 11.28 -5.49 -15.58
C TRP A 139 12.36 -5.90 -16.56
N LYS A 140 13.46 -5.15 -16.54
CA LYS A 140 14.64 -5.41 -17.37
C LYS A 140 15.87 -5.31 -16.48
N ILE A 141 16.86 -6.15 -16.76
CA ILE A 141 18.14 -6.21 -16.05
C ILE A 141 19.23 -6.00 -17.11
N SER A 142 20.20 -5.11 -16.84
CA SER A 142 21.36 -4.95 -17.72
C SER A 142 22.23 -6.20 -17.75
N ASP A 143 23.06 -6.35 -18.79
CA ASP A 143 23.94 -7.52 -18.96
C ASP A 143 24.93 -7.66 -17.80
N ASP A 144 25.44 -6.55 -17.27
CA ASP A 144 26.33 -6.48 -16.10
C ASP A 144 25.59 -6.64 -14.77
N LYS A 145 24.24 -6.70 -14.79
CA LYS A 145 23.35 -6.82 -13.63
C LYS A 145 23.47 -5.67 -12.62
N MET A 146 23.91 -4.53 -13.07
CA MET A 146 24.10 -3.33 -12.23
C MET A 146 23.00 -2.29 -12.42
N GLN A 147 22.13 -2.45 -13.39
CA GLN A 147 21.01 -1.54 -13.65
C GLN A 147 19.72 -2.31 -13.88
N PHE A 148 18.62 -1.80 -13.29
CA PHE A 148 17.28 -2.35 -13.40
C PHE A 148 16.32 -1.31 -13.91
N TRP A 149 15.34 -1.73 -14.71
CA TRP A 149 14.21 -0.94 -15.16
C TRP A 149 12.93 -1.65 -14.77
N PHE A 150 11.93 -0.89 -14.34
CA PHE A 150 10.61 -1.42 -14.01
C PHE A 150 9.55 -0.63 -14.77
N ARG A 151 8.62 -1.33 -15.41
CA ARG A 151 7.46 -0.72 -16.04
C ARG A 151 6.25 -0.87 -15.10
N ILE A 152 5.78 0.25 -14.55
CA ILE A 152 4.64 0.34 -13.64
C ILE A 152 3.34 0.13 -14.42
N ASP A 153 2.37 -0.59 -13.82
CA ASP A 153 1.04 -0.79 -14.40
C ASP A 153 0.29 0.55 -14.45
N PRO A 154 -0.10 1.06 -15.61
CA PRO A 154 -0.84 2.31 -15.72
C PRO A 154 -2.21 2.29 -15.03
N ARG A 155 -2.75 1.11 -14.72
CA ARG A 155 -4.00 0.95 -13.97
C ARG A 155 -3.83 1.18 -12.47
N ALA A 156 -2.60 1.10 -11.95
CA ALA A 156 -2.32 1.19 -10.53
C ALA A 156 -2.75 2.54 -9.95
N ARG A 157 -3.43 2.51 -8.82
CA ARG A 157 -3.98 3.70 -8.15
C ARG A 157 -3.79 3.61 -6.64
N PHE A 158 -3.43 4.73 -6.07
CA PHE A 158 -3.53 4.93 -4.63
C PHE A 158 -5.00 5.01 -4.17
N SER A 159 -5.21 4.98 -2.86
CA SER A 159 -6.56 5.00 -2.26
C SER A 159 -7.29 6.36 -2.40
N ASP A 160 -6.59 7.40 -2.73
CA ASP A 160 -7.14 8.71 -3.09
C ASP A 160 -7.46 8.86 -4.59
N GLY A 161 -7.18 7.82 -5.38
CA GLY A 161 -7.44 7.76 -6.81
C GLY A 161 -6.30 8.26 -7.69
N MET A 162 -5.23 8.81 -7.12
CA MET A 162 -4.05 9.25 -7.88
C MET A 162 -3.33 8.04 -8.51
N PRO A 163 -2.82 8.18 -9.76
CA PRO A 163 -2.08 7.10 -10.42
C PRO A 163 -0.76 6.83 -9.72
N VAL A 164 -0.34 5.57 -9.70
CA VAL A 164 1.02 5.21 -9.31
C VAL A 164 1.94 5.40 -10.53
N THR A 165 3.05 6.09 -10.33
CA THR A 165 3.98 6.51 -11.39
C THR A 165 5.44 6.27 -11.00
N ALA A 166 6.36 6.51 -11.92
CA ALA A 166 7.79 6.43 -11.66
C ALA A 166 8.27 7.46 -10.62
N ASP A 167 7.61 8.62 -10.55
CA ASP A 167 7.94 9.66 -9.57
C ASP A 167 7.68 9.20 -8.13
N ASP A 168 6.70 8.31 -7.92
CA ASP A 168 6.40 7.76 -6.59
C ASP A 168 7.54 6.87 -6.08
N VAL A 169 8.18 6.14 -7.00
CA VAL A 169 9.36 5.31 -6.66
C VAL A 169 10.54 6.20 -6.28
N VAL A 170 10.75 7.29 -7.01
CA VAL A 170 11.80 8.26 -6.72
C VAL A 170 11.57 8.93 -5.37
N ALA A 171 10.37 9.46 -5.13
CA ALA A 171 10.01 10.13 -3.87
C ALA A 171 10.09 9.19 -2.67
N THR A 172 9.70 7.91 -2.83
CA THR A 172 9.84 6.91 -1.77
C THR A 172 11.30 6.68 -1.41
N TRP A 173 12.18 6.56 -2.42
CA TRP A 173 13.61 6.40 -2.19
C TRP A 173 14.22 7.64 -1.55
N ASP A 174 13.85 8.85 -1.99
CA ASP A 174 14.30 10.12 -1.40
C ASP A 174 13.93 10.18 0.10
N LEU A 175 12.71 9.80 0.49
CA LEU A 175 12.31 9.72 1.89
C LEU A 175 13.15 8.70 2.67
N LEU A 176 13.40 7.50 2.11
CA LEU A 176 14.21 6.47 2.77
C LEU A 176 15.67 6.89 2.98
N MET A 177 16.19 7.78 2.13
CA MET A 177 17.54 8.33 2.23
C MET A 177 17.62 9.61 3.09
N ASP A 178 16.48 10.17 3.49
CA ASP A 178 16.44 11.29 4.41
C ASP A 178 16.81 10.81 5.83
N GLU A 179 17.91 11.36 6.37
CA GLU A 179 18.41 11.00 7.71
C GLU A 179 17.40 11.35 8.81
N THR A 180 16.51 12.31 8.57
CA THR A 180 15.53 12.78 9.55
C THR A 180 14.38 11.81 9.80
N ILE A 181 14.17 10.77 8.94
CA ILE A 181 13.23 9.67 9.26
C ILE A 181 13.72 8.75 10.38
N LEU A 182 14.98 8.87 10.78
CA LEU A 182 15.62 8.10 11.87
C LEU A 182 15.51 6.57 11.68
N GLU A 183 15.76 6.09 10.46
CA GLU A 183 15.74 4.67 10.09
C GLU A 183 17.06 4.23 9.41
N PRO A 184 18.17 4.12 10.15
CA PRO A 184 19.48 3.78 9.58
C PRO A 184 19.53 2.43 8.85
N SER A 185 18.65 1.48 9.21
CA SER A 185 18.58 0.16 8.57
C SER A 185 18.17 0.27 7.10
N SER A 186 17.20 1.11 6.79
CA SER A 186 16.76 1.35 5.41
C SER A 186 17.83 2.07 4.61
N GLN A 187 18.51 3.04 5.20
CA GLN A 187 19.63 3.72 4.56
C GLN A 187 20.79 2.76 4.20
N LEU A 188 21.08 1.77 5.07
CA LEU A 188 22.07 0.74 4.76
C LEU A 188 21.69 -0.18 3.59
N VAL A 189 20.40 -0.38 3.37
CA VAL A 189 19.88 -1.22 2.27
C VAL A 189 19.81 -0.40 0.99
N TYR A 190 19.13 0.75 1.02
CA TYR A 190 18.79 1.54 -0.16
C TYR A 190 19.92 2.50 -0.57
N GLY A 191 20.84 2.85 0.31
CA GLY A 191 22.05 3.60 -0.01
C GLY A 191 23.08 2.84 -0.87
N LYS A 192 22.80 1.57 -1.21
CA LYS A 192 23.56 0.78 -2.20
C LYS A 192 23.12 1.05 -3.64
N PHE A 193 22.12 1.88 -3.81
CA PHE A 193 21.57 2.25 -5.10
C PHE A 193 21.81 3.74 -5.34
N GLU A 194 22.13 4.10 -6.56
CA GLU A 194 22.05 5.50 -6.98
C GLU A 194 20.59 5.96 -6.90
N ARG A 195 20.37 7.28 -6.80
CA ARG A 195 19.02 7.82 -6.82
C ARG A 195 18.28 7.33 -8.08
N PRO A 196 17.08 6.73 -7.95
CA PRO A 196 16.31 6.25 -9.09
C PRO A 196 15.99 7.37 -10.07
N VAL A 197 15.77 7.01 -11.33
CA VAL A 197 15.42 7.95 -12.40
C VAL A 197 14.06 7.58 -12.96
N ALA A 198 13.12 8.52 -12.95
CA ALA A 198 11.88 8.42 -13.71
C ALA A 198 12.17 8.66 -15.20
N GLU A 199 12.38 7.59 -15.96
CA GLU A 199 12.65 7.64 -17.39
C GLU A 199 11.43 8.13 -18.18
N SER A 200 10.25 7.83 -17.65
CA SER A 200 8.94 8.28 -18.11
C SER A 200 7.93 8.17 -16.99
N LYS A 201 6.68 8.53 -17.25
CA LYS A 201 5.58 8.38 -16.29
C LYS A 201 5.46 6.95 -15.73
N TYR A 202 5.77 5.93 -16.54
CA TYR A 202 5.56 4.52 -16.16
C TYR A 202 6.84 3.67 -16.18
N ILE A 203 7.99 4.25 -16.47
CA ILE A 203 9.27 3.53 -16.42
C ILE A 203 10.20 4.22 -15.43
N VAL A 204 10.66 3.48 -14.43
CA VAL A 204 11.71 3.90 -13.50
C VAL A 204 12.93 3.01 -13.70
N SER A 205 14.12 3.61 -13.62
CA SER A 205 15.38 2.88 -13.60
C SER A 205 16.18 3.15 -12.33
N VAL A 206 17.04 2.21 -11.98
CA VAL A 206 17.95 2.33 -10.84
C VAL A 206 19.25 1.62 -11.11
N LYS A 207 20.38 2.22 -10.69
CA LYS A 207 21.70 1.60 -10.71
C LYS A 207 22.12 1.18 -9.32
N CYS A 208 22.93 0.10 -9.26
CA CYS A 208 23.55 -0.38 -8.02
C CYS A 208 25.00 0.05 -7.99
N GLU A 209 25.52 0.40 -6.81
CA GLU A 209 26.94 0.66 -6.61
C GLU A 209 27.81 -0.62 -6.66
N GLN A 210 27.24 -1.75 -6.28
CA GLN A 210 27.93 -3.05 -6.22
C GLN A 210 27.02 -4.19 -6.69
N LEU A 211 27.61 -5.17 -7.34
CA LEU A 211 26.91 -6.37 -7.77
C LEU A 211 26.49 -7.23 -6.55
N ASN A 212 25.18 -7.45 -6.41
CA ASN A 212 24.63 -8.36 -5.43
C ASN A 212 23.36 -9.01 -6.02
N TRP A 213 23.24 -10.32 -5.88
CA TRP A 213 22.07 -11.07 -6.39
C TRP A 213 20.73 -10.63 -5.75
N ARG A 214 20.77 -10.00 -4.58
CA ARG A 214 19.59 -9.50 -3.87
C ARG A 214 19.14 -8.10 -4.32
N ASN A 215 19.94 -7.39 -5.12
CA ASN A 215 19.66 -5.98 -5.44
C ASN A 215 18.28 -5.81 -6.10
N LEU A 216 17.96 -6.67 -7.08
CA LEU A 216 16.65 -6.62 -7.74
C LEU A 216 15.52 -6.85 -6.72
N LEU A 217 15.67 -7.80 -5.80
CA LEU A 217 14.69 -8.09 -4.74
C LEU A 217 14.55 -6.92 -3.76
N TYR A 218 15.67 -6.34 -3.31
CA TYR A 218 15.63 -5.23 -2.35
C TYR A 218 14.95 -4.01 -2.95
N PHE A 219 15.38 -3.57 -4.13
CA PHE A 219 14.80 -2.39 -4.75
C PHE A 219 13.36 -2.65 -5.22
N GLY A 220 13.13 -3.77 -5.90
CA GLY A 220 11.80 -4.13 -6.39
C GLY A 220 10.79 -4.48 -5.30
N GLY A 221 11.27 -4.85 -4.10
CA GLY A 221 10.45 -5.12 -2.91
C GLY A 221 10.14 -3.88 -2.05
N MET A 222 10.62 -2.71 -2.41
CA MET A 222 10.32 -1.44 -1.74
C MET A 222 8.83 -1.11 -1.89
N SER A 223 8.13 -0.88 -0.78
CA SER A 223 6.74 -0.44 -0.78
C SER A 223 6.63 1.02 -1.23
N ILE A 224 5.83 1.27 -2.27
CA ILE A 224 5.78 2.56 -2.94
C ILE A 224 4.77 3.49 -2.28
N LEU A 225 5.20 4.71 -1.99
CA LEU A 225 4.44 5.77 -1.35
C LEU A 225 4.14 6.93 -2.33
N PRO A 226 3.09 7.73 -2.08
CA PRO A 226 2.60 8.73 -3.03
C PRO A 226 3.48 9.99 -3.08
N SER A 227 4.10 10.26 -4.21
CA SER A 227 4.96 11.43 -4.46
C SER A 227 4.23 12.76 -4.30
N HIS A 228 2.95 12.80 -4.67
CA HIS A 228 2.12 14.02 -4.56
C HIS A 228 1.88 14.50 -3.12
N ILE A 229 2.26 13.67 -2.14
CA ILE A 229 2.29 14.04 -0.74
C ILE A 229 3.75 14.17 -0.27
N LEU A 230 4.60 13.19 -0.60
CA LEU A 230 5.97 13.15 -0.11
C LEU A 230 6.82 14.34 -0.57
N ASN A 231 6.56 14.88 -1.76
CA ASN A 231 7.33 16.00 -2.31
C ASN A 231 7.20 17.30 -1.48
N ASP A 232 6.19 17.41 -0.63
CA ASP A 232 5.94 18.57 0.25
C ASP A 232 6.40 18.31 1.71
N LEU A 233 7.03 17.14 1.99
CA LEU A 233 7.44 16.71 3.33
C LEU A 233 8.94 16.42 3.38
N ASP A 234 9.58 16.73 4.50
CA ASP A 234 10.83 16.10 4.89
C ASP A 234 10.59 14.91 5.84
N GLY A 235 11.65 14.21 6.24
CA GLY A 235 11.51 13.06 7.13
C GLY A 235 10.97 13.43 8.51
N THR A 236 11.21 14.63 9.02
CA THR A 236 10.68 15.12 10.29
C THR A 236 9.17 15.33 10.19
N ASP A 237 8.73 16.03 9.14
CA ASP A 237 7.30 16.27 8.88
C ASP A 237 6.55 14.94 8.71
N TYR A 238 7.15 14.00 7.96
CA TYR A 238 6.58 12.66 7.80
C TYR A 238 6.44 11.94 9.16
N LEU A 239 7.44 11.99 10.04
CA LEU A 239 7.39 11.37 11.35
C LEU A 239 6.29 11.98 12.25
N GLU A 240 6.09 13.29 12.20
CA GLU A 240 5.14 14.01 13.04
C GLU A 240 3.71 13.88 12.52
N GLU A 241 3.48 14.15 11.22
CA GLU A 241 2.14 14.21 10.66
C GLU A 241 1.50 12.83 10.46
N TYR A 242 2.32 11.81 10.14
CA TYR A 242 1.82 10.48 9.77
C TYR A 242 1.95 9.44 10.89
N GLN A 243 2.17 9.86 12.13
CA GLN A 243 2.25 8.91 13.26
C GLN A 243 0.98 8.06 13.39
N TRP A 244 -0.19 8.66 13.24
CA TRP A 244 -1.52 8.02 13.38
C TRP A 244 -2.42 8.22 12.17
N LYS A 245 -1.91 8.79 11.12
CA LYS A 245 -2.56 8.99 9.85
C LYS A 245 -1.84 8.18 8.78
N MET A 246 -2.57 7.50 7.92
CA MET A 246 -1.96 6.77 6.81
C MET A 246 -1.77 7.65 5.59
N LEU A 247 -0.65 7.48 4.90
CA LEU A 247 -0.55 7.89 3.50
C LEU A 247 -1.50 7.05 2.64
N PRO A 248 -2.05 7.60 1.56
CA PRO A 248 -2.76 6.80 0.57
C PRO A 248 -1.90 5.63 0.09
N GLY A 249 -2.41 4.40 0.23
CA GLY A 249 -1.71 3.21 -0.22
C GLY A 249 -2.32 2.65 -1.50
N SER A 250 -1.55 1.90 -2.27
CA SER A 250 -2.00 1.20 -3.48
C SER A 250 -2.68 -0.13 -3.18
N GLY A 251 -2.47 -0.69 -1.98
CA GLY A 251 -2.92 -2.02 -1.58
C GLY A 251 -4.43 -2.18 -1.38
N SER A 252 -4.82 -3.39 -1.01
CA SER A 252 -6.24 -3.79 -0.93
C SER A 252 -6.95 -3.37 0.35
N TYR A 253 -6.22 -2.88 1.37
CA TYR A 253 -6.78 -2.39 2.63
C TYR A 253 -6.34 -0.96 2.92
N ILE A 254 -7.11 -0.30 3.80
CA ILE A 254 -6.84 1.04 4.32
C ILE A 254 -7.25 1.12 5.80
N ILE A 255 -6.60 1.99 6.58
CA ILE A 255 -7.03 2.36 7.93
C ILE A 255 -7.57 3.79 7.86
N TYR A 256 -8.83 3.97 8.21
CA TYR A 256 -9.42 5.30 8.36
C TYR A 256 -9.14 5.85 9.77
N GLU A 257 -9.02 7.16 9.92
CA GLU A 257 -8.76 7.80 11.22
C GLU A 257 -9.77 7.40 12.29
N ASN A 258 -11.05 7.26 11.91
CA ASN A 258 -12.12 6.83 12.81
C ASN A 258 -12.06 5.34 13.21
N ASP A 259 -11.24 4.56 12.53
CA ASP A 259 -11.03 3.14 12.84
C ASP A 259 -9.85 2.92 13.82
N ILE A 260 -9.27 4.00 14.34
CA ILE A 260 -8.18 4.00 15.32
C ILE A 260 -8.73 4.40 16.68
N VAL A 261 -8.69 3.46 17.63
CA VAL A 261 -8.99 3.71 19.05
C VAL A 261 -7.67 3.60 19.81
N ASN A 262 -7.11 4.74 20.17
CA ASN A 262 -5.77 4.83 20.75
C ASN A 262 -5.58 3.88 21.94
N GLN A 263 -4.50 3.10 21.91
CA GLN A 263 -4.13 2.07 22.91
C GLN A 263 -5.13 0.89 23.03
N GLU A 264 -6.19 0.84 22.23
CA GLU A 264 -7.21 -0.22 22.31
C GLU A 264 -7.31 -1.07 21.05
N SER A 265 -7.42 -0.42 19.89
CA SER A 265 -7.59 -1.16 18.63
C SER A 265 -7.36 -0.28 17.40
N PHE A 266 -7.07 -0.91 16.26
CA PHE A 266 -7.17 -0.30 14.95
C PHE A 266 -7.72 -1.32 13.95
N THR A 267 -8.32 -0.84 12.87
CA THR A 267 -9.00 -1.73 11.91
C THR A 267 -8.58 -1.39 10.49
N LEU A 268 -8.08 -2.40 9.78
CA LEU A 268 -7.90 -2.33 8.32
C LEU A 268 -9.23 -2.66 7.66
N THR A 269 -9.70 -1.78 6.80
CA THR A 269 -10.93 -1.94 6.03
C THR A 269 -10.59 -2.24 4.58
N ARG A 270 -11.19 -3.30 4.01
CA ARG A 270 -10.97 -3.67 2.60
C ARG A 270 -11.53 -2.61 1.68
N ARG A 271 -10.71 -2.17 0.74
CA ARG A 271 -11.11 -1.21 -0.29
C ARG A 271 -12.05 -1.84 -1.31
N THR A 272 -13.06 -1.11 -1.71
CA THR A 272 -13.99 -1.50 -2.79
C THR A 272 -13.50 -1.06 -4.18
N ASP A 273 -12.55 -0.11 -4.20
CA ASP A 273 -11.97 0.52 -5.39
C ASP A 273 -10.54 0.05 -5.68
N TYR A 274 -10.09 -1.03 -5.03
CA TYR A 274 -8.74 -1.57 -5.24
C TYR A 274 -8.50 -1.87 -6.73
N TRP A 275 -7.44 -1.30 -7.28
CA TRP A 275 -7.17 -1.28 -8.72
C TRP A 275 -6.97 -2.67 -9.33
N ALA A 276 -6.35 -3.60 -8.59
CA ALA A 276 -6.08 -4.98 -9.01
C ALA A 276 -7.11 -5.99 -8.52
N ALA A 277 -8.29 -5.57 -8.02
CA ALA A 277 -9.29 -6.46 -7.40
C ALA A 277 -9.74 -7.63 -8.29
N ASN A 278 -9.67 -7.47 -9.61
CA ASN A 278 -10.09 -8.48 -10.59
C ASN A 278 -8.90 -9.21 -11.25
N ASP A 279 -7.67 -8.88 -10.88
CA ASP A 279 -6.50 -9.53 -11.43
C ASP A 279 -6.40 -10.97 -10.92
N PRO A 280 -5.88 -11.91 -11.71
CA PRO A 280 -5.88 -13.33 -11.37
C PRO A 280 -5.23 -13.65 -10.01
N THR A 281 -4.18 -12.93 -9.64
CA THR A 281 -3.46 -13.11 -8.37
C THR A 281 -4.18 -12.49 -7.17
N SER A 282 -5.10 -11.54 -7.39
CA SER A 282 -5.76 -10.76 -6.33
C SER A 282 -7.24 -11.11 -6.13
N LYS A 283 -7.88 -11.66 -7.18
CA LYS A 283 -9.34 -11.87 -7.23
C LYS A 283 -9.89 -12.66 -6.04
N TYR A 284 -9.16 -13.64 -5.56
CA TYR A 284 -9.59 -14.56 -4.49
C TYR A 284 -8.84 -14.34 -3.18
N THR A 285 -8.11 -13.23 -3.07
CA THR A 285 -7.39 -12.79 -1.86
C THR A 285 -8.16 -11.66 -1.15
N SER A 286 -7.63 -11.17 -0.03
CA SER A 286 -8.21 -10.04 0.72
C SER A 286 -9.70 -10.25 1.02
N ASN A 287 -10.05 -11.44 1.56
CA ASN A 287 -11.45 -11.87 1.65
C ASN A 287 -12.22 -11.24 2.81
N PHE A 288 -11.58 -10.84 3.91
CA PHE A 288 -12.25 -10.17 5.01
C PHE A 288 -12.58 -8.72 4.67
N ASP A 289 -13.78 -8.27 5.05
CA ASP A 289 -14.14 -6.84 4.92
C ASP A 289 -13.32 -5.98 5.88
N LYS A 290 -13.01 -6.54 7.08
CA LYS A 290 -12.26 -5.86 8.12
C LYS A 290 -11.26 -6.81 8.77
N ILE A 291 -10.09 -6.29 9.10
CA ILE A 291 -9.10 -6.95 9.96
C ILE A 291 -8.90 -6.03 11.16
N LYS A 292 -9.44 -6.44 12.32
CA LYS A 292 -9.41 -5.64 13.54
C LYS A 292 -8.33 -6.15 14.48
N PHE A 293 -7.36 -5.30 14.80
CA PHE A 293 -6.36 -5.53 15.83
C PHE A 293 -6.90 -5.02 17.17
N ILE A 294 -6.92 -5.89 18.19
CA ILE A 294 -7.43 -5.58 19.53
C ILE A 294 -6.29 -5.77 20.51
N VAL A 295 -5.97 -4.73 21.28
CA VAL A 295 -4.90 -4.78 22.26
C VAL A 295 -5.39 -5.41 23.56
N VAL A 296 -4.68 -6.44 24.02
CA VAL A 296 -4.87 -7.07 25.34
C VAL A 296 -3.52 -7.11 26.04
N LYS A 297 -3.27 -6.13 26.91
CA LYS A 297 -1.98 -5.98 27.59
C LYS A 297 -1.82 -7.07 28.65
N ASP A 298 -0.70 -7.82 28.57
CA ASP A 298 -0.19 -8.72 29.62
C ASP A 298 -1.21 -9.66 30.27
N ASN A 299 -2.24 -10.10 29.55
CA ASN A 299 -3.29 -10.95 30.08
C ASN A 299 -3.62 -12.11 29.13
N GLN A 300 -2.72 -13.10 29.06
CA GLN A 300 -2.93 -14.31 28.24
C GLN A 300 -4.25 -15.04 28.51
N PRO A 301 -4.73 -15.21 29.79
CA PRO A 301 -6.04 -15.78 30.02
C PRO A 301 -7.17 -15.01 29.36
N LEU A 302 -7.13 -13.68 29.36
CA LEU A 302 -8.13 -12.84 28.71
C LEU A 302 -8.03 -12.93 27.18
N GLU A 303 -6.82 -13.03 26.62
CA GLU A 303 -6.61 -13.28 25.20
C GLU A 303 -7.31 -14.56 24.76
N PHE A 304 -7.08 -15.65 25.50
CA PHE A 304 -7.70 -16.94 25.23
C PHE A 304 -9.23 -16.92 25.35
N GLU A 305 -9.76 -16.25 26.37
CA GLU A 305 -11.22 -16.08 26.51
C GLU A 305 -11.84 -15.23 25.39
N LYS A 306 -11.15 -14.21 24.91
CA LYS A 306 -11.57 -13.43 23.74
C LYS A 306 -11.54 -14.27 22.46
N PHE A 307 -10.48 -15.07 22.27
CA PHE A 307 -10.38 -15.99 21.13
C PHE A 307 -11.56 -17.00 21.10
N LYS A 308 -11.94 -17.57 22.24
CA LYS A 308 -13.08 -18.50 22.32
C LYS A 308 -14.43 -17.86 21.95
N LYS A 309 -14.56 -16.56 22.14
CA LYS A 309 -15.81 -15.82 21.86
C LYS A 309 -15.91 -15.33 20.41
N GLY A 310 -14.86 -15.45 19.63
CA GLY A 310 -14.78 -15.05 18.22
C GLY A 310 -14.40 -13.58 18.06
#